data_4aa47c25160193468ca53d4b59907d08
#
_entry.id   4aa47c25160193468ca53d4b59907d08
#
_cell.length_a   1.000
_cell.length_b   1.000
_cell.length_c   1.000
_cell.angle_alpha   90.00
_cell.angle_beta   90.00
_cell.angle_gamma   90.00
#
_symmetry.space_group_name_H-M   'P 1'
#
loop_
_entity.id
_entity.type
_entity.pdbx_description
1 polymer ?
#
loop_
_entity_poly.entity_id
_entity_poly.type
_entity_poly.pdbx_seq_one_letter_code
_entity_poly.pdbx_strand_id
1 'polypeptide(L)'
;HTRQHGLRRAQVDARARETGLPVVYVNRIGGQDELVFDGASFIVDATGALAQQVPAWHETVALARFDGPVPRHVRGDLDPALEPHVYDALVMGVRDYVGKNRFPGVLLGLSGGIDSALTLAVAVDALGPARVRALMLPSRYNAAISLADAREMAGLVGVRYDEMAIGPVFEGFLAT
;
A
#
# COMPACT_ATOMS: atom_id res chain seq x y z
N HIS A 1 -5.25 9.28 -6.19
CA HIS A 1 -3.94 8.65 -6.42
C HIS A 1 -3.97 7.63 -7.58
N THR A 2 -4.99 6.81 -7.72
CA THR A 2 -5.08 5.74 -8.73
C THR A 2 -5.04 6.21 -10.20
N ARG A 3 -5.37 7.47 -10.48
CA ARG A 3 -5.27 8.08 -11.83
C ARG A 3 -3.92 8.73 -12.11
N GLN A 4 -3.03 8.82 -11.12
CA GLN A 4 -1.77 9.58 -11.25
C GLN A 4 -0.80 8.94 -12.24
N HIS A 5 -0.73 7.59 -12.30
CA HIS A 5 0.16 6.89 -13.22
C HIS A 5 -0.16 7.24 -14.69
N GLY A 6 -1.43 7.12 -15.07
CA GLY A 6 -1.87 7.49 -16.44
C GLY A 6 -1.64 8.97 -16.76
N LEU A 7 -1.87 9.87 -15.81
CA LEU A 7 -1.64 11.30 -16.01
C LEU A 7 -0.15 11.62 -16.17
N ARG A 8 0.73 11.06 -15.33
CA ARG A 8 2.19 11.21 -15.47
C ARG A 8 2.65 10.75 -16.84
N ARG A 9 2.17 9.55 -17.24
CA ARG A 9 2.51 8.99 -18.55
C ARG A 9 2.09 9.91 -19.67
N ALA A 10 0.85 10.36 -19.71
CA ALA A 10 0.33 11.24 -20.75
C ALA A 10 1.11 12.56 -20.85
N GLN A 11 1.51 13.14 -19.71
CA GLN A 11 2.31 14.36 -19.69
C GLN A 11 3.72 14.14 -20.25
N VAL A 12 4.38 13.04 -19.88
CA VAL A 12 5.73 12.73 -20.38
C VAL A 12 5.69 12.40 -21.88
N ASP A 13 4.69 11.64 -22.33
CA ASP A 13 4.48 11.34 -23.76
C ASP A 13 4.28 12.61 -24.58
N ALA A 14 3.50 13.57 -24.06
CA ALA A 14 3.31 14.85 -24.73
C ALA A 14 4.62 15.64 -24.84
N ARG A 15 5.42 15.69 -23.78
CA ARG A 15 6.72 16.38 -23.79
C ARG A 15 7.73 15.74 -24.75
N ALA A 16 7.77 14.41 -24.80
CA ALA A 16 8.62 13.70 -25.76
C ALA A 16 8.28 14.08 -27.20
N ARG A 17 6.99 14.12 -27.56
CA ARG A 17 6.53 14.52 -28.90
C ARG A 17 6.80 15.98 -29.22
N GLU A 18 6.57 16.89 -28.26
CA GLU A 18 6.82 18.33 -28.43
C GLU A 18 8.30 18.63 -28.68
N THR A 19 9.19 17.95 -28.01
CA THR A 19 10.64 18.20 -28.09
C THR A 19 11.33 17.35 -29.15
N GLY A 20 10.70 16.28 -29.63
CA GLY A 20 11.33 15.31 -30.53
C GLY A 20 12.46 14.51 -29.83
N LEU A 21 12.48 14.46 -28.51
CA LEU A 21 13.51 13.81 -27.72
C LEU A 21 12.91 12.68 -26.86
N PRO A 22 13.67 11.59 -26.60
CA PRO A 22 13.27 10.60 -25.61
C PRO A 22 13.31 11.23 -24.21
N VAL A 23 12.41 10.76 -23.33
CA VAL A 23 12.34 11.23 -21.95
C VAL A 23 12.54 10.05 -20.99
N VAL A 24 13.47 10.20 -20.06
CA VAL A 24 13.65 9.30 -18.92
C VAL A 24 12.97 9.91 -17.71
N TYR A 25 11.89 9.29 -17.26
CA TYR A 25 11.18 9.69 -16.06
C TYR A 25 11.59 8.80 -14.89
N VAL A 26 12.18 9.39 -13.86
CA VAL A 26 12.60 8.68 -12.64
C VAL A 26 11.74 9.13 -11.48
N ASN A 27 11.08 8.17 -10.85
CA ASN A 27 10.24 8.38 -9.69
C ASN A 27 10.84 7.68 -8.46
N ARG A 28 10.62 8.26 -7.29
CA ARG A 28 11.01 7.66 -6.02
C ARG A 28 10.01 6.59 -5.58
N ILE A 29 10.41 5.76 -4.63
CA ILE A 29 9.58 4.82 -3.91
C ILE A 29 9.47 5.24 -2.44
N GLY A 30 8.34 4.98 -1.82
CA GLY A 30 8.15 5.10 -0.39
C GLY A 30 7.03 6.04 0.03
N GLY A 31 6.60 5.88 1.27
CA GLY A 31 5.64 6.76 1.94
C GLY A 31 6.34 7.96 2.59
N GLN A 32 5.74 9.13 2.48
CA GLN A 32 6.17 10.34 3.17
C GLN A 32 4.94 11.14 3.55
N ASP A 33 4.68 11.24 4.84
CA ASP A 33 3.47 11.85 5.40
C ASP A 33 2.20 11.24 4.76
N GLU A 34 1.40 12.02 4.06
CA GLU A 34 0.18 11.58 3.39
C GLU A 34 0.40 11.08 1.94
N LEU A 35 1.66 11.11 1.48
CA LEU A 35 1.99 10.73 0.11
C LEU A 35 2.65 9.36 0.05
N VAL A 36 2.29 8.59 -0.96
CA VAL A 36 2.95 7.34 -1.30
C VAL A 36 3.42 7.41 -2.75
N PHE A 37 4.70 7.13 -2.96
CA PHE A 37 5.36 7.13 -4.27
C PHE A 37 5.56 5.70 -4.71
N ASP A 38 5.02 5.36 -5.86
CA ASP A 38 4.97 4.01 -6.42
C ASP A 38 6.23 3.59 -7.19
N GLY A 39 7.17 4.52 -7.42
CA GLY A 39 8.28 4.26 -8.33
C GLY A 39 7.80 4.20 -9.77
N ALA A 40 7.73 3.00 -10.36
CA ALA A 40 7.28 2.78 -11.73
C ALA A 40 7.94 3.74 -12.73
N SER A 41 9.25 3.96 -12.59
CA SER A 41 10.05 4.81 -13.49
C SER A 41 10.03 4.24 -14.90
N PHE A 42 10.08 5.10 -15.92
CA PHE A 42 9.93 4.65 -17.30
C PHE A 42 10.68 5.54 -18.30
N ILE A 43 10.86 5.01 -19.50
CA ILE A 43 11.47 5.70 -20.63
C ILE A 43 10.46 5.68 -21.78
N VAL A 44 10.30 6.84 -22.42
CA VAL A 44 9.58 6.96 -23.70
C VAL A 44 10.54 7.42 -24.80
N ASP A 45 10.29 6.99 -26.01
CA ASP A 45 11.00 7.50 -27.18
C ASP A 45 10.48 8.88 -27.64
N ALA A 46 11.09 9.45 -28.65
CA ALA A 46 10.72 10.75 -29.20
C ALA A 46 9.28 10.81 -29.75
N THR A 47 8.66 9.67 -30.02
CA THR A 47 7.25 9.57 -30.46
C THR A 47 6.27 9.48 -29.29
N GLY A 48 6.77 9.40 -28.05
CA GLY A 48 5.99 9.14 -26.84
C GLY A 48 5.65 7.67 -26.65
N ALA A 49 6.24 6.75 -27.41
CA ALA A 49 6.03 5.33 -27.21
C ALA A 49 6.87 4.82 -26.02
N LEU A 50 6.29 3.93 -25.19
CA LEU A 50 6.99 3.35 -24.07
C LEU A 50 8.12 2.44 -24.54
N ALA A 51 9.35 2.78 -24.15
CA ALA A 51 10.52 1.98 -24.44
C ALA A 51 10.89 1.02 -23.31
N GLN A 52 10.79 1.48 -22.06
CA GLN A 52 11.09 0.67 -20.89
C GLN A 52 10.32 1.20 -19.68
N GLN A 53 9.93 0.28 -18.78
CA GLN A 53 9.38 0.61 -17.46
C GLN A 53 9.93 -0.37 -16.44
N VAL A 54 10.19 0.10 -15.22
CA VAL A 54 10.55 -0.75 -14.09
C VAL A 54 9.33 -1.06 -13.23
N PRO A 55 9.34 -2.16 -12.47
CA PRO A 55 8.25 -2.51 -11.57
C PRO A 55 7.92 -1.40 -10.59
N ALA A 56 6.64 -1.26 -10.25
CA ALA A 56 6.19 -0.44 -9.13
C ALA A 56 6.53 -1.12 -7.78
N TRP A 57 6.56 -0.34 -6.71
CA TRP A 57 6.69 -0.76 -5.30
C TRP A 57 8.01 -1.42 -4.91
N HIS A 58 8.98 -1.49 -5.81
CA HIS A 58 10.30 -2.08 -5.56
C HIS A 58 11.42 -1.12 -5.94
N GLU A 59 12.40 -0.96 -5.04
CA GLU A 59 13.63 -0.27 -5.38
C GLU A 59 14.37 -1.07 -6.46
N THR A 60 14.70 -0.41 -7.56
CA THR A 60 15.27 -1.09 -8.73
C THR A 60 16.35 -0.23 -9.36
N VAL A 61 17.46 -0.85 -9.71
CA VAL A 61 18.46 -0.30 -10.60
C VAL A 61 18.29 -0.97 -11.96
N ALA A 62 17.89 -0.21 -12.96
CA ALA A 62 17.69 -0.70 -14.32
C ALA A 62 18.68 -0.06 -15.30
N LEU A 63 19.20 -0.89 -16.22
CA LEU A 63 20.05 -0.41 -17.29
C LEU A 63 19.18 0.00 -18.50
N ALA A 64 19.30 1.25 -18.90
CA ALA A 64 18.72 1.74 -20.14
C ALA A 64 19.78 1.72 -21.25
N ARG A 65 19.45 1.14 -22.40
CA ARG A 65 20.33 1.11 -23.58
C ARG A 65 19.79 2.01 -24.66
N PHE A 66 20.68 2.77 -25.27
CA PHE A 66 20.36 3.69 -26.36
C PHE A 66 21.22 3.39 -27.57
N ASP A 67 20.66 3.50 -28.76
CA ASP A 67 21.37 3.53 -30.04
C ASP A 67 21.34 4.98 -30.54
N GLY A 68 22.39 5.75 -30.25
CA GLY A 68 22.35 7.19 -30.37
C GLY A 68 21.27 7.80 -29.47
N PRO A 69 20.33 8.59 -30.00
CA PRO A 69 19.23 9.17 -29.20
C PRO A 69 18.03 8.21 -29.02
N VAL A 70 18.04 7.02 -29.60
CA VAL A 70 16.90 6.11 -29.61
C VAL A 70 17.01 5.09 -28.49
N PRO A 71 16.08 5.08 -27.51
CA PRO A 71 16.08 4.05 -26.47
C PRO A 71 15.67 2.68 -27.05
N ARG A 72 16.35 1.62 -26.61
CA ARG A 72 15.97 0.26 -26.96
C ARG A 72 14.72 -0.13 -26.17
N HIS A 73 13.73 -0.67 -26.89
CA HIS A 73 12.49 -1.14 -26.28
C HIS A 73 12.74 -2.46 -25.53
N VAL A 74 12.35 -2.49 -24.25
CA VAL A 74 12.37 -3.67 -23.40
C VAL A 74 10.94 -4.01 -23.04
N ARG A 75 10.46 -5.19 -23.44
CA ARG A 75 9.13 -5.65 -23.05
C ARG A 75 9.08 -5.84 -21.53
N GLY A 76 8.16 -5.18 -20.87
CA GLY A 76 7.80 -5.37 -19.48
C GLY A 76 6.28 -5.48 -19.34
N ASP A 77 5.82 -6.20 -18.33
CA ASP A 77 4.41 -6.25 -17.96
C ASP A 77 4.12 -5.00 -17.12
N LEU A 78 3.26 -4.11 -17.60
CA LEU A 78 3.41 -2.69 -17.30
C LEU A 78 2.29 -2.06 -16.48
N ASP A 79 1.17 -2.77 -16.30
CA ASP A 79 0.04 -2.21 -15.55
C ASP A 79 -0.55 -3.28 -14.62
N PRO A 80 -0.21 -3.25 -13.31
CA PRO A 80 -0.89 -4.08 -12.36
C PRO A 80 -2.37 -3.70 -12.32
N ALA A 81 -3.25 -4.67 -12.09
CA ALA A 81 -4.65 -4.40 -11.81
C ALA A 81 -4.77 -3.37 -10.69
N LEU A 82 -5.86 -2.60 -10.69
CA LEU A 82 -6.05 -1.47 -9.76
C LEU A 82 -5.98 -1.91 -8.30
N GLU A 83 -6.63 -3.01 -7.97
CA GLU A 83 -6.78 -3.49 -6.59
C GLU A 83 -5.43 -3.89 -5.97
N PRO A 84 -4.57 -4.72 -6.59
CA PRO A 84 -3.23 -4.98 -6.10
C PRO A 84 -2.40 -3.71 -5.93
N HIS A 85 -2.49 -2.77 -6.88
CA HIS A 85 -1.75 -1.51 -6.83
C HIS A 85 -2.16 -0.63 -5.63
N VAL A 86 -3.47 -0.58 -5.32
CA VAL A 86 -3.98 0.12 -4.13
C VAL A 86 -3.54 -0.59 -2.85
N TYR A 87 -3.59 -1.92 -2.83
CA TYR A 87 -3.15 -2.70 -1.69
C TYR A 87 -1.67 -2.48 -1.36
N ASP A 88 -0.80 -2.54 -2.37
CA ASP A 88 0.63 -2.27 -2.22
C ASP A 88 0.91 -0.85 -1.71
N ALA A 89 0.12 0.13 -2.17
CA ALA A 89 0.19 1.50 -1.67
C ALA A 89 -0.14 1.60 -0.17
N LEU A 90 -1.17 0.89 0.29
CA LEU A 90 -1.55 0.85 1.70
C LEU A 90 -0.48 0.18 2.55
N VAL A 91 0.02 -0.97 2.11
CA VAL A 91 1.10 -1.70 2.79
C VAL A 91 2.36 -0.83 2.90
N MET A 92 2.78 -0.19 1.81
CA MET A 92 3.94 0.70 1.81
C MET A 92 3.73 1.94 2.71
N GLY A 93 2.56 2.55 2.66
CA GLY A 93 2.21 3.69 3.51
C GLY A 93 2.33 3.36 5.00
N VAL A 94 1.75 2.24 5.43
CA VAL A 94 1.82 1.78 6.82
C VAL A 94 3.26 1.44 7.22
N ARG A 95 3.98 0.69 6.38
CA ARG A 95 5.37 0.31 6.63
C ARG A 95 6.26 1.51 6.87
N ASP A 96 6.20 2.46 5.95
CA ASP A 96 7.06 3.64 6.00
C ASP A 96 6.68 4.59 7.14
N TYR A 97 5.40 4.80 7.37
CA TYR A 97 4.93 5.65 8.47
C TYR A 97 5.39 5.10 9.83
N VAL A 98 5.14 3.82 10.09
CA VAL A 98 5.54 3.17 11.35
C VAL A 98 7.06 3.10 11.49
N GLY A 99 7.76 2.75 10.39
CA GLY A 99 9.21 2.62 10.39
C GLY A 99 9.94 3.95 10.58
N LYS A 100 9.56 4.98 9.82
CA LYS A 100 10.19 6.32 9.87
C LYS A 100 9.95 7.03 11.21
N ASN A 101 8.79 6.81 11.83
CA ASN A 101 8.48 7.34 13.15
C ASN A 101 9.04 6.45 14.29
N ARG A 102 9.69 5.33 13.97
CA ARG A 102 10.28 4.39 14.94
C ARG A 102 9.26 3.82 15.93
N PHE A 103 8.00 3.68 15.52
CA PHE A 103 7.02 3.03 16.36
C PHE A 103 7.33 1.53 16.49
N PRO A 104 7.20 0.94 17.68
CA PRO A 104 7.51 -0.47 17.91
C PRO A 104 6.56 -1.42 17.16
N GLY A 105 5.36 -0.99 16.87
CA GLY A 105 4.31 -1.74 16.20
C GLY A 105 3.00 -0.97 16.19
N VAL A 106 1.92 -1.67 15.89
CA VAL A 106 0.57 -1.12 15.86
C VAL A 106 -0.39 -1.95 16.70
N LEU A 107 -1.38 -1.27 17.26
CA LEU A 107 -2.55 -1.86 17.91
C LEU A 107 -3.77 -1.47 17.11
N LEU A 108 -4.65 -2.42 16.80
CA LEU A 108 -5.89 -2.14 16.09
C LEU A 108 -7.09 -2.85 16.73
N GLY A 109 -8.25 -2.22 16.63
CA GLY A 109 -9.53 -2.82 17.00
C GLY A 109 -9.97 -3.82 15.93
N LEU A 110 -10.22 -5.07 16.33
CA LEU A 110 -10.70 -6.12 15.42
C LEU A 110 -12.15 -6.44 15.77
N SER A 111 -13.09 -5.99 14.93
CA SER A 111 -14.53 -6.08 15.20
C SER A 111 -15.20 -7.37 14.69
N GLY A 112 -14.48 -8.19 13.92
CA GLY A 112 -15.04 -9.31 13.17
C GLY A 112 -15.69 -8.90 11.83
N GLY A 113 -15.68 -7.61 11.48
CA GLY A 113 -16.13 -7.11 10.18
C GLY A 113 -14.99 -7.05 9.16
N ILE A 114 -15.35 -7.07 7.86
CA ILE A 114 -14.40 -7.12 6.74
C ILE A 114 -13.41 -5.95 6.73
N ASP A 115 -13.84 -4.73 7.10
CA ASP A 115 -12.98 -3.55 7.08
C ASP A 115 -11.83 -3.69 8.10
N SER A 116 -12.13 -4.16 9.32
CA SER A 116 -11.13 -4.39 10.35
C SER A 116 -10.22 -5.57 9.99
N ALA A 117 -10.75 -6.60 9.33
CA ALA A 117 -9.97 -7.74 8.84
C ALA A 117 -9.00 -7.30 7.73
N LEU A 118 -9.45 -6.48 6.79
CA LEU A 118 -8.58 -5.92 5.74
C LEU A 118 -7.50 -5.02 6.33
N THR A 119 -7.85 -4.18 7.31
CA THR A 119 -6.89 -3.33 8.02
C THR A 119 -5.83 -4.17 8.73
N LEU A 120 -6.24 -5.30 9.35
CA LEU A 120 -5.33 -6.24 9.98
C LEU A 120 -4.39 -6.88 8.95
N ALA A 121 -4.90 -7.32 7.79
CA ALA A 121 -4.09 -7.91 6.73
C ALA A 121 -3.03 -6.92 6.22
N VAL A 122 -3.42 -5.69 5.90
CA VAL A 122 -2.48 -4.62 5.49
C VAL A 122 -1.41 -4.36 6.56
N ALA A 123 -1.79 -4.32 7.84
CA ALA A 123 -0.84 -4.09 8.93
C ALA A 123 0.17 -5.24 9.07
N VAL A 124 -0.29 -6.49 8.91
CA VAL A 124 0.57 -7.69 8.98
C VAL A 124 1.53 -7.74 7.79
N ASP A 125 1.05 -7.46 6.58
CA ASP A 125 1.90 -7.44 5.39
C ASP A 125 2.93 -6.29 5.43
N ALA A 126 2.58 -5.17 6.06
CA ALA A 126 3.48 -4.04 6.23
C ALA A 126 4.57 -4.28 7.28
N LEU A 127 4.24 -4.91 8.42
CA LEU A 127 5.07 -4.90 9.62
C LEU A 127 5.51 -6.28 10.10
N GLY A 128 4.87 -7.32 9.60
CA GLY A 128 4.95 -8.68 10.14
C GLY A 128 4.09 -8.88 11.40
N PRO A 129 3.66 -10.13 11.67
CA PRO A 129 2.69 -10.43 12.73
C PRO A 129 3.21 -10.08 14.14
N ALA A 130 4.51 -10.15 14.38
CA ALA A 130 5.11 -9.84 15.68
C ALA A 130 4.98 -8.37 16.10
N ARG A 131 4.76 -7.45 15.16
CA ARG A 131 4.60 -6.02 15.39
C ARG A 131 3.15 -5.53 15.33
N VAL A 132 2.21 -6.46 15.18
CA VAL A 132 0.78 -6.17 15.11
C VAL A 132 0.04 -6.84 16.27
N ARG A 133 -0.78 -6.08 16.96
CA ARG A 133 -1.64 -6.58 18.04
C ARG A 133 -3.09 -6.25 17.73
N ALA A 134 -3.96 -7.23 17.77
CA ALA A 134 -5.39 -7.07 17.59
C ALA A 134 -6.10 -7.08 18.95
N LEU A 135 -7.06 -6.16 19.12
CA LEU A 135 -7.87 -6.04 20.32
C LEU A 135 -9.36 -6.08 19.96
N MET A 136 -10.09 -7.04 20.52
CA MET A 136 -11.54 -7.06 20.49
C MET A 136 -12.09 -6.43 21.75
N LEU A 137 -13.10 -5.58 21.60
CA LEU A 137 -13.79 -4.88 22.69
C LEU A 137 -15.23 -5.39 22.80
N PRO A 138 -15.45 -6.59 23.41
CA PRO A 138 -16.79 -7.16 23.47
C PRO A 138 -17.74 -6.30 24.32
N SER A 139 -18.96 -6.14 23.80
CA SER A 139 -20.09 -5.54 24.50
C SER A 139 -21.33 -6.41 24.33
N ARG A 140 -22.38 -6.14 25.09
CA ARG A 140 -23.66 -6.83 24.95
C ARG A 140 -24.33 -6.70 23.57
N TYR A 141 -23.84 -5.78 22.74
CA TYR A 141 -24.37 -5.54 21.39
C TYR A 141 -23.62 -6.31 20.29
N ASN A 142 -22.48 -6.95 20.60
CA ASN A 142 -21.76 -7.71 19.62
C ASN A 142 -22.42 -9.07 19.37
N ALA A 143 -22.57 -9.44 18.11
CA ALA A 143 -22.99 -10.79 17.75
C ALA A 143 -21.89 -11.81 18.09
N ALA A 144 -22.28 -13.01 18.54
CA ALA A 144 -21.32 -14.07 18.85
C ALA A 144 -20.44 -14.45 17.65
N ILE A 145 -20.98 -14.38 16.42
CA ILE A 145 -20.25 -14.63 15.19
C ILE A 145 -19.09 -13.64 15.01
N SER A 146 -19.30 -12.35 15.32
CA SER A 146 -18.25 -11.34 15.18
C SER A 146 -17.05 -11.59 16.10
N LEU A 147 -17.29 -12.13 17.31
CA LEU A 147 -16.20 -12.52 18.21
C LEU A 147 -15.45 -13.75 17.67
N ALA A 148 -16.19 -14.72 17.12
CA ALA A 148 -15.58 -15.91 16.52
C ALA A 148 -14.72 -15.54 15.32
N ASP A 149 -15.24 -14.75 14.40
CA ASP A 149 -14.55 -14.29 13.19
C ASP A 149 -13.29 -13.47 13.53
N ALA A 150 -13.37 -12.57 14.51
CA ALA A 150 -12.21 -11.79 14.95
C ALA A 150 -11.09 -12.70 15.50
N ARG A 151 -11.44 -13.69 16.31
CA ARG A 151 -10.48 -14.65 16.89
C ARG A 151 -9.86 -15.53 15.81
N GLU A 152 -10.68 -16.04 14.89
CA GLU A 152 -10.23 -16.86 13.77
C GLU A 152 -9.27 -16.09 12.88
N MET A 153 -9.65 -14.87 12.46
CA MET A 153 -8.81 -14.02 11.62
C MET A 153 -7.46 -13.72 12.27
N ALA A 154 -7.44 -13.36 13.56
CA ALA A 154 -6.19 -13.10 14.27
C ALA A 154 -5.30 -14.35 14.34
N GLY A 155 -5.90 -15.54 14.51
CA GLY A 155 -5.21 -16.83 14.49
C GLY A 155 -4.63 -17.14 13.11
N LEU A 156 -5.38 -16.91 12.03
CA LEU A 156 -4.93 -17.16 10.65
C LEU A 156 -3.71 -16.33 10.28
N VAL A 157 -3.67 -15.06 10.67
CA VAL A 157 -2.54 -14.18 10.37
C VAL A 157 -1.43 -14.19 11.42
N GLY A 158 -1.62 -14.94 12.52
CA GLY A 158 -0.61 -15.19 13.54
C GLY A 158 -0.28 -14.00 14.44
N VAL A 159 -1.20 -13.07 14.64
CA VAL A 159 -0.99 -11.90 15.51
C VAL A 159 -1.41 -12.18 16.96
N ARG A 160 -0.84 -11.39 17.87
CA ARG A 160 -1.34 -11.37 19.24
C ARG A 160 -2.75 -10.80 19.27
N TYR A 161 -3.68 -11.56 19.87
CA TYR A 161 -5.08 -11.20 20.03
C TYR A 161 -5.45 -11.11 21.50
N ASP A 162 -6.11 -10.03 21.89
CA ASP A 162 -6.60 -9.80 23.23
C ASP A 162 -8.08 -9.42 23.20
N GLU A 163 -8.81 -9.77 24.25
CA GLU A 163 -10.21 -9.36 24.46
C GLU A 163 -10.30 -8.51 25.73
N MET A 164 -10.95 -7.35 25.63
CA MET A 164 -11.18 -6.46 26.75
C MET A 164 -12.66 -6.05 26.79
N ALA A 165 -13.43 -6.63 27.70
CA ALA A 165 -14.84 -6.31 27.85
C ALA A 165 -15.04 -4.86 28.27
N ILE A 166 -15.81 -4.09 27.49
CA ILE A 166 -16.14 -2.69 27.78
C ILE A 166 -17.45 -2.51 28.57
N GLY A 167 -18.21 -3.60 28.79
CA GLY A 167 -19.50 -3.57 29.49
C GLY A 167 -19.46 -2.84 30.84
N PRO A 168 -18.57 -3.17 31.78
CA PRO A 168 -18.52 -2.50 33.08
C PRO A 168 -18.26 -0.99 33.00
N VAL A 169 -17.42 -0.55 32.08
CA VAL A 169 -17.15 0.89 31.86
C VAL A 169 -18.38 1.58 31.27
N PHE A 170 -19.01 0.95 30.29
CA PHE A 170 -20.24 1.46 29.66
C PHE A 170 -21.39 1.59 30.66
N GLU A 171 -21.61 0.58 31.50
CA GLU A 171 -22.64 0.62 32.55
C GLU A 171 -22.36 1.69 33.61
N GLY A 172 -21.09 1.92 33.95
CA GLY A 172 -20.70 2.99 34.83
C GLY A 172 -21.04 4.38 34.28
N PHE A 173 -20.91 4.61 32.97
CA PHE A 173 -21.34 5.85 32.33
C PHE A 173 -22.86 6.02 32.30
N LEU A 174 -23.62 4.95 32.19
CA LEU A 174 -25.10 5.02 32.17
C LEU A 174 -25.69 5.24 33.57
N ALA A 175 -24.95 4.97 34.62
CA ALA A 175 -25.36 5.13 36.02
C ALA A 175 -25.14 6.55 36.57
N THR A 176 -24.47 7.41 35.80
CA THR A 176 -24.24 8.86 36.11
C THR A 176 -25.26 9.73 35.41
#